data_db71f80552984afb25432921e2a1b896
#
_entry.id   db71f80552984afb25432921e2a1b896
#
_cell.length_a   1.000
_cell.length_b   1.000
_cell.length_c   1.000
_cell.angle_alpha   90.00
_cell.angle_beta   90.00
_cell.angle_gamma   90.00
#
_symmetry.space_group_name_H-M   'P 1'
#
loop_
_entity.id
_entity.type
_entity.pdbx_description
1 polymer ?
#
loop_
_entity_poly.entity_id
_entity_poly.type
_entity_poly.pdbx_seq_one_letter_code
_entity_poly.pdbx_strand_id
1 'polypeptide(L)'
;ALPIYKNINFSSREQKIKHMNPYEIIDKYYPENTQQRQILVIHSLAVSGKAMKMLDAHPELRLNRSFVKEAALLHDIGIFQTDAPTIQCFGTHPYIAHGYLGAEILRAEGFPQHALVCERHTGAGLSLEDIIAQQLPVPHREMLPITLEEQLICFADKFFSKTHLDEEKTVEKARQSIAKYGEEGLSRFDRWCSLFL
;
A
#
# COMPACT_ATOMS: atom_id res chain seq x y z
N ALA A 1 44.33 41.50 -14.89
CA ALA A 1 43.49 41.25 -13.71
C ALA A 1 42.55 40.12 -14.01
N LEU A 2 42.76 38.97 -13.41
CA LEU A 2 41.87 37.78 -13.51
C LEU A 2 40.79 37.86 -12.43
N PRO A 3 39.53 37.48 -12.71
CA PRO A 3 38.48 37.52 -11.72
C PRO A 3 38.60 36.32 -10.76
N ILE A 4 38.49 36.65 -9.47
CA ILE A 4 38.51 35.71 -8.34
C ILE A 4 37.21 34.91 -8.35
N TYR A 5 37.29 33.59 -8.64
CA TYR A 5 36.20 32.66 -8.41
C TYR A 5 36.02 32.47 -6.90
N LYS A 6 34.92 33.03 -6.38
CA LYS A 6 34.46 32.74 -5.00
C LYS A 6 34.06 31.28 -4.91
N ASN A 7 34.69 30.55 -4.00
CA ASN A 7 34.32 29.17 -3.61
C ASN A 7 32.86 29.14 -3.15
N ILE A 8 32.03 28.49 -3.95
CA ILE A 8 30.68 28.11 -3.54
C ILE A 8 30.85 26.83 -2.73
N ASN A 9 30.78 26.95 -1.41
CA ASN A 9 30.69 25.82 -0.50
C ASN A 9 29.34 25.13 -0.75
N PHE A 10 29.37 24.03 -1.50
CA PHE A 10 28.29 23.03 -1.47
C PHE A 10 28.36 22.31 -0.13
N SER A 11 27.59 22.80 0.84
CA SER A 11 27.28 22.04 2.04
C SER A 11 26.51 20.80 1.59
N SER A 12 27.20 19.68 1.43
CA SER A 12 26.59 18.36 1.31
C SER A 12 25.89 18.07 2.63
N ARG A 13 24.58 18.40 2.70
CA ARG A 13 23.71 17.74 3.67
C ARG A 13 23.71 16.27 3.31
N GLU A 14 24.50 15.48 4.00
CA GLU A 14 24.31 14.03 4.07
C GLU A 14 22.87 13.80 4.53
N GLN A 15 21.96 13.52 3.59
CA GLN A 15 20.66 12.97 3.93
C GLN A 15 20.96 11.60 4.54
N LYS A 16 20.97 11.53 5.88
CA LYS A 16 20.94 10.26 6.59
C LYS A 16 19.82 9.43 5.96
N ILE A 17 20.18 8.35 5.26
CA ILE A 17 19.19 7.38 4.75
C ILE A 17 18.46 6.87 5.99
N LYS A 18 17.21 7.28 6.15
CA LYS A 18 16.37 6.83 7.26
C LYS A 18 16.09 5.36 7.03
N HIS A 19 16.56 4.51 7.92
CA HIS A 19 16.29 3.08 7.85
C HIS A 19 14.78 2.86 8.11
N MET A 20 14.11 2.14 7.21
CA MET A 20 12.71 1.77 7.34
C MET A 20 12.59 0.62 8.35
N ASN A 21 11.76 0.82 9.38
CA ASN A 21 11.28 -0.23 10.26
C ASN A 21 9.76 -0.12 10.36
N PRO A 22 9.00 -1.02 9.67
CA PRO A 22 7.55 -0.94 9.66
C PRO A 22 6.93 -0.99 11.06
N TYR A 23 7.50 -1.75 11.98
CA TYR A 23 6.96 -1.90 13.33
C TYR A 23 7.07 -0.61 14.15
N GLU A 24 8.15 0.16 13.99
CA GLU A 24 8.26 1.47 14.65
C GLU A 24 7.16 2.43 14.21
N ILE A 25 6.76 2.37 12.92
CA ILE A 25 5.65 3.17 12.41
C ILE A 25 4.32 2.64 12.95
N ILE A 26 4.11 1.32 12.92
CA ILE A 26 2.88 0.71 13.48
C ILE A 26 2.74 1.06 14.95
N ASP A 27 3.80 0.92 15.76
CA ASP A 27 3.79 1.21 17.20
C ASP A 27 3.48 2.68 17.51
N LYS A 28 3.88 3.59 16.61
CA LYS A 28 3.59 5.03 16.75
C LYS A 28 2.09 5.36 16.57
N TYR A 29 1.38 4.66 15.69
CA TYR A 29 0.01 4.98 15.32
C TYR A 29 -1.03 4.03 15.90
N TYR A 30 -0.64 2.84 16.32
CA TYR A 30 -1.52 1.80 16.85
C TYR A 30 -1.09 1.41 18.25
N PRO A 31 -1.89 1.75 19.30
CA PRO A 31 -1.58 1.35 20.66
C PRO A 31 -1.42 -0.16 20.79
N GLU A 32 -0.46 -0.60 21.62
CA GLU A 32 -0.27 -2.00 21.92
C GLU A 32 -1.54 -2.64 22.49
N ASN A 33 -1.72 -3.94 22.23
CA ASN A 33 -2.83 -4.76 22.75
C ASN A 33 -4.23 -4.32 22.29
N THR A 34 -4.36 -3.49 21.27
CA THR A 34 -5.66 -3.18 20.67
C THR A 34 -6.04 -4.20 19.60
N GLN A 35 -7.35 -4.50 19.50
CA GLN A 35 -7.88 -5.39 18.47
C GLN A 35 -7.65 -4.82 17.07
N GLN A 36 -7.76 -3.52 16.92
CA GLN A 36 -7.46 -2.81 15.68
C GLN A 36 -6.01 -3.06 15.20
N ARG A 37 -5.03 -2.97 16.11
CA ARG A 37 -3.62 -3.28 15.82
C ARG A 37 -3.43 -4.74 15.42
N GLN A 38 -4.09 -5.66 16.11
CA GLN A 38 -4.03 -7.09 15.80
C GLN A 38 -4.56 -7.36 14.39
N ILE A 39 -5.70 -6.77 14.01
CA ILE A 39 -6.28 -6.90 12.68
C ILE A 39 -5.30 -6.39 11.60
N LEU A 40 -4.76 -5.17 11.78
CA LEU A 40 -3.77 -4.61 10.86
C LEU A 40 -2.57 -5.55 10.69
N VAL A 41 -1.95 -5.96 11.80
CA VAL A 41 -0.70 -6.75 11.75
C VAL A 41 -0.93 -8.12 11.13
N ILE A 42 -1.99 -8.84 11.53
CA ILE A 42 -2.29 -10.18 10.99
C ILE A 42 -2.56 -10.10 9.48
N HIS A 43 -3.42 -9.16 9.06
CA HIS A 43 -3.71 -8.96 7.64
C HIS A 43 -2.45 -8.60 6.84
N SER A 44 -1.68 -7.62 7.30
CA SER A 44 -0.48 -7.16 6.60
C SER A 44 0.62 -8.24 6.54
N LEU A 45 0.76 -9.07 7.57
CA LEU A 45 1.65 -10.22 7.54
C LEU A 45 1.21 -11.27 6.51
N ALA A 46 -0.09 -11.55 6.39
CA ALA A 46 -0.62 -12.47 5.39
C ALA A 46 -0.36 -11.95 3.97
N VAL A 47 -0.62 -10.66 3.71
CA VAL A 47 -0.34 -10.00 2.42
C VAL A 47 1.16 -10.05 2.10
N SER A 48 2.01 -9.67 3.07
CA SER A 48 3.47 -9.72 2.91
C SER A 48 3.96 -11.13 2.62
N GLY A 49 3.48 -12.13 3.35
CA GLY A 49 3.83 -13.54 3.16
C GLY A 49 3.48 -14.05 1.76
N LYS A 50 2.29 -13.68 1.24
CA LYS A 50 1.88 -14.03 -0.11
C LYS A 50 2.70 -13.34 -1.18
N ALA A 51 2.93 -12.02 -1.04
CA ALA A 51 3.78 -11.27 -1.95
C ALA A 51 5.20 -11.85 -2.01
N MET A 52 5.77 -12.23 -0.86
CA MET A 52 7.10 -12.85 -0.81
C MET A 52 7.14 -14.22 -1.48
N LYS A 53 6.12 -15.06 -1.35
CA LYS A 53 6.03 -16.36 -2.06
C LYS A 53 5.96 -16.16 -3.58
N MET A 54 5.19 -15.19 -4.05
CA MET A 54 5.12 -14.85 -5.48
C MET A 54 6.49 -14.35 -6.00
N LEU A 55 7.14 -13.48 -5.23
CA LEU A 55 8.46 -12.97 -5.57
C LEU A 55 9.50 -14.09 -5.64
N ASP A 56 9.44 -15.08 -4.74
CA ASP A 56 10.33 -16.25 -4.73
C ASP A 56 10.08 -17.17 -5.93
N ALA A 57 8.83 -17.24 -6.41
CA ALA A 57 8.47 -18.02 -7.59
C ALA A 57 8.89 -17.33 -8.91
N HIS A 58 9.10 -16.01 -8.90
CA HIS A 58 9.39 -15.18 -10.08
C HIS A 58 10.68 -14.34 -9.92
N PRO A 59 11.86 -14.98 -9.68
CA PRO A 59 13.13 -14.27 -9.48
C PRO A 59 13.57 -13.43 -10.70
N GLU A 60 13.06 -13.74 -11.89
CA GLU A 60 13.29 -12.99 -13.12
C GLU A 60 12.76 -11.56 -13.08
N LEU A 61 11.74 -11.27 -12.25
CA LEU A 61 11.17 -9.93 -12.10
C LEU A 61 12.10 -8.97 -11.36
N ARG A 62 13.14 -9.48 -10.65
CA ARG A 62 14.19 -8.71 -9.97
C ARG A 62 13.66 -7.60 -9.05
N LEU A 63 12.55 -7.87 -8.34
CA LEU A 63 11.91 -6.90 -7.45
C LEU A 63 12.75 -6.66 -6.18
N ASN A 64 12.59 -5.47 -5.61
CA ASN A 64 13.24 -5.12 -4.35
C ASN A 64 12.54 -5.82 -3.17
N ARG A 65 13.14 -6.91 -2.72
CA ARG A 65 12.61 -7.80 -1.67
C ARG A 65 12.34 -7.08 -0.35
N SER A 66 13.26 -6.24 0.11
CA SER A 66 13.08 -5.49 1.36
C SER A 66 11.92 -4.52 1.22
N PHE A 67 11.86 -3.77 0.13
CA PHE A 67 10.79 -2.83 -0.14
C PHE A 67 9.41 -3.51 -0.21
N VAL A 68 9.29 -4.64 -0.91
CA VAL A 68 8.03 -5.40 -0.98
C VAL A 68 7.56 -5.82 0.42
N LYS A 69 8.47 -6.36 1.24
CA LYS A 69 8.15 -6.76 2.61
C LYS A 69 7.71 -5.60 3.48
N GLU A 70 8.46 -4.50 3.47
CA GLU A 70 8.21 -3.31 4.27
C GLU A 70 6.90 -2.62 3.86
N ALA A 71 6.72 -2.41 2.55
CA ALA A 71 5.54 -1.73 2.01
C ALA A 71 4.27 -2.56 2.19
N ALA A 72 4.33 -3.88 2.05
CA ALA A 72 3.21 -4.77 2.33
C ALA A 72 2.79 -4.72 3.81
N LEU A 73 3.73 -4.55 4.74
CA LEU A 73 3.41 -4.40 6.16
C LEU A 73 2.71 -3.08 6.49
N LEU A 74 2.89 -2.05 5.65
CA LEU A 74 2.39 -0.70 5.89
C LEU A 74 1.25 -0.27 4.96
N HIS A 75 0.86 -1.09 3.96
CA HIS A 75 -0.09 -0.67 2.92
C HIS A 75 -1.44 -0.19 3.47
N ASP A 76 -1.81 -0.67 4.64
CA ASP A 76 -3.07 -0.38 5.31
C ASP A 76 -2.93 0.52 6.55
N ILE A 77 -1.78 1.16 6.76
CA ILE A 77 -1.49 1.94 7.97
C ILE A 77 -2.55 3.02 8.28
N GLY A 78 -3.31 3.46 7.29
CA GLY A 78 -4.33 4.50 7.43
C GLY A 78 -5.71 4.02 7.89
N ILE A 79 -5.96 2.71 8.08
CA ILE A 79 -7.32 2.21 8.39
C ILE A 79 -7.91 2.80 9.68
N PHE A 80 -7.08 3.11 10.70
CA PHE A 80 -7.57 3.63 11.98
C PHE A 80 -8.27 4.98 11.87
N GLN A 81 -8.03 5.74 10.80
CA GLN A 81 -8.66 7.04 10.56
C GLN A 81 -10.06 6.90 9.95
N THR A 82 -10.47 5.68 9.61
CA THR A 82 -11.73 5.42 8.90
C THR A 82 -12.84 4.94 9.85
N ASP A 83 -14.09 5.17 9.46
CA ASP A 83 -15.27 4.61 10.11
C ASP A 83 -15.54 3.22 9.53
N ALA A 84 -15.01 2.19 10.19
CA ALA A 84 -15.15 0.78 9.82
C ALA A 84 -15.23 -0.11 11.08
N PRO A 85 -16.38 -0.09 11.81
CA PRO A 85 -16.54 -0.77 13.09
C PRO A 85 -16.27 -2.29 13.03
N THR A 86 -16.53 -2.93 11.88
CA THR A 86 -16.31 -4.36 11.68
C THR A 86 -14.84 -4.78 11.80
N ILE A 87 -13.92 -3.82 11.66
CA ILE A 87 -12.48 -4.00 11.84
C ILE A 87 -11.93 -3.14 12.99
N GLN A 88 -12.82 -2.74 13.92
CA GLN A 88 -12.48 -1.95 15.11
C GLN A 88 -11.87 -0.58 14.80
N CYS A 89 -12.23 0.01 13.67
CA CYS A 89 -11.83 1.36 13.28
C CYS A 89 -13.01 2.31 13.49
N PHE A 90 -12.81 3.37 14.28
CA PHE A 90 -13.81 4.34 14.68
C PHE A 90 -13.37 5.77 14.35
N GLY A 91 -12.69 5.95 13.23
CA GLY A 91 -12.33 7.25 12.69
C GLY A 91 -13.50 7.96 12.03
N THR A 92 -13.23 9.04 11.32
CA THR A 92 -14.28 9.91 10.73
C THR A 92 -14.34 9.85 9.22
N HIS A 93 -13.36 9.22 8.58
CA HIS A 93 -13.30 9.13 7.12
C HIS A 93 -13.99 7.87 6.61
N PRO A 94 -14.58 7.89 5.40
CA PRO A 94 -15.10 6.67 4.79
C PRO A 94 -13.96 5.68 4.51
N TYR A 95 -14.26 4.38 4.57
CA TYR A 95 -13.24 3.32 4.46
C TYR A 95 -12.41 3.39 3.18
N ILE A 96 -13.02 3.82 2.06
CA ILE A 96 -12.31 3.98 0.77
C ILE A 96 -11.10 4.91 0.86
N ALA A 97 -11.07 5.80 1.86
CA ALA A 97 -10.02 6.79 2.05
C ALA A 97 -8.74 6.23 2.70
N HIS A 98 -8.77 4.99 3.26
CA HIS A 98 -7.65 4.45 4.05
C HIS A 98 -6.31 4.48 3.31
N GLY A 99 -6.31 4.23 2.00
CA GLY A 99 -5.08 4.20 1.19
C GLY A 99 -4.40 5.56 1.14
N TYR A 100 -5.12 6.63 0.77
CA TYR A 100 -4.51 7.95 0.71
C TYR A 100 -4.18 8.50 2.10
N LEU A 101 -4.98 8.22 3.13
CA LEU A 101 -4.70 8.62 4.51
C LEU A 101 -3.41 7.95 5.03
N GLY A 102 -3.23 6.66 4.73
CA GLY A 102 -1.97 5.96 5.02
C GLY A 102 -0.78 6.53 4.26
N ALA A 103 -1.00 6.94 3.02
CA ALA A 103 0.04 7.60 2.23
C ALA A 103 0.49 8.95 2.83
N GLU A 104 -0.42 9.76 3.35
CA GLU A 104 -0.09 11.01 4.04
C GLU A 104 0.76 10.76 5.29
N ILE A 105 0.43 9.72 6.08
CA ILE A 105 1.24 9.28 7.22
C ILE A 105 2.66 8.96 6.76
N LEU A 106 2.82 8.10 5.75
CA LEU A 106 4.14 7.65 5.31
C LEU A 106 4.96 8.75 4.65
N ARG A 107 4.32 9.71 3.98
CA ARG A 107 4.99 10.93 3.49
C ARG A 107 5.54 11.76 4.64
N ALA A 108 4.74 11.97 5.68
CA ALA A 108 5.14 12.70 6.88
C ALA A 108 6.28 11.99 7.64
N GLU A 109 6.30 10.66 7.63
CA GLU A 109 7.39 9.85 8.19
C GLU A 109 8.66 9.83 7.32
N GLY A 110 8.62 10.38 6.11
CA GLY A 110 9.77 10.46 5.20
C GLY A 110 9.94 9.24 4.30
N PHE A 111 8.87 8.46 4.04
CA PHE A 111 8.87 7.26 3.22
C PHE A 111 7.94 7.39 1.99
N PRO A 112 8.24 8.30 1.04
CA PRO A 112 7.34 8.61 -0.07
C PRO A 112 7.08 7.43 -1.02
N GLN A 113 8.01 6.48 -1.18
CA GLN A 113 7.79 5.31 -2.03
C GLN A 113 6.81 4.32 -1.38
N HIS A 114 6.91 4.09 -0.07
CA HIS A 114 5.95 3.28 0.68
C HIS A 114 4.56 3.94 0.68
N ALA A 115 4.51 5.27 0.72
CA ALA A 115 3.27 6.03 0.59
C ALA A 115 2.53 5.75 -0.73
N LEU A 116 3.25 5.59 -1.84
CA LEU A 116 2.64 5.24 -3.13
C LEU A 116 1.97 3.87 -3.11
N VAL A 117 2.54 2.89 -2.41
CA VAL A 117 1.89 1.58 -2.22
C VAL A 117 0.59 1.72 -1.44
N CYS A 118 0.58 2.47 -0.32
CA CYS A 118 -0.64 2.78 0.42
C CYS A 118 -1.70 3.41 -0.46
N GLU A 119 -1.33 4.48 -1.18
CA GLU A 119 -2.28 5.27 -1.96
C GLU A 119 -2.93 4.48 -3.10
N ARG A 120 -2.18 3.52 -3.69
CA ARG A 120 -2.52 2.89 -4.96
C ARG A 120 -3.05 1.45 -4.84
N HIS A 121 -3.18 0.90 -3.61
CA HIS A 121 -3.58 -0.50 -3.45
C HIS A 121 -5.10 -0.72 -3.35
N THR A 122 -5.90 0.34 -3.12
CA THR A 122 -7.36 0.21 -2.92
C THR A 122 -8.04 -0.38 -4.15
N GLY A 123 -8.82 -1.44 -3.97
CA GLY A 123 -9.35 -2.22 -5.09
C GLY A 123 -8.25 -2.80 -5.97
N ALA A 124 -8.29 -2.59 -7.27
CA ALA A 124 -7.18 -2.85 -8.19
C ALA A 124 -6.52 -1.53 -8.64
N GLY A 125 -6.47 -0.53 -7.76
CA GLY A 125 -6.15 0.85 -8.04
C GLY A 125 -7.40 1.65 -8.44
N LEU A 126 -7.42 2.94 -8.14
CA LEU A 126 -8.50 3.87 -8.49
C LEU A 126 -8.03 4.80 -9.61
N SER A 127 -8.69 4.77 -10.75
CA SER A 127 -8.43 5.74 -11.81
C SER A 127 -9.06 7.10 -11.48
N LEU A 128 -8.52 8.18 -12.02
CA LEU A 128 -9.13 9.51 -11.88
C LEU A 128 -10.55 9.53 -12.46
N GLU A 129 -10.78 8.81 -13.55
CA GLU A 129 -12.09 8.68 -14.17
C GLU A 129 -13.10 8.01 -13.24
N ASP A 130 -12.73 6.88 -12.60
CA ASP A 130 -13.57 6.19 -11.62
C ASP A 130 -13.85 7.07 -10.40
N ILE A 131 -12.84 7.78 -9.89
CA ILE A 131 -12.99 8.68 -8.75
C ILE A 131 -14.03 9.77 -9.05
N ILE A 132 -13.97 10.38 -10.23
CA ILE A 132 -14.90 11.43 -10.64
C ILE A 132 -16.29 10.86 -10.93
N ALA A 133 -16.38 9.79 -11.72
CA ALA A 133 -17.64 9.18 -12.13
C ALA A 133 -18.46 8.66 -10.94
N GLN A 134 -17.79 8.06 -9.95
CA GLN A 134 -18.42 7.51 -8.75
C GLN A 134 -18.48 8.52 -7.59
N GLN A 135 -17.97 9.75 -7.78
CA GLN A 135 -17.91 10.78 -6.73
C GLN A 135 -17.25 10.27 -5.45
N LEU A 136 -16.16 9.51 -5.60
CA LEU A 136 -15.48 8.92 -4.44
C LEU A 136 -14.87 10.01 -3.57
N PRO A 137 -15.02 9.92 -2.24
CA PRO A 137 -14.54 10.91 -1.27
C PRO A 137 -13.01 10.77 -1.02
N VAL A 138 -12.25 10.84 -2.09
CA VAL A 138 -10.78 10.75 -2.12
C VAL A 138 -10.22 11.87 -3.01
N PRO A 139 -8.94 12.23 -2.90
CA PRO A 139 -8.34 13.22 -3.79
C PRO A 139 -8.50 12.88 -5.27
N HIS A 140 -8.84 13.89 -6.09
CA HIS A 140 -9.04 13.73 -7.53
C HIS A 140 -7.68 13.64 -8.25
N ARG A 141 -7.08 12.49 -8.23
CA ARG A 141 -5.83 12.14 -8.93
C ARG A 141 -5.76 10.65 -9.23
N GLU A 142 -4.88 10.30 -10.14
CA GLU A 142 -4.61 8.90 -10.48
C GLU A 142 -4.00 8.15 -9.29
N MET A 143 -4.58 7.02 -8.89
CA MET A 143 -4.12 6.16 -7.81
C MET A 143 -4.03 4.70 -8.30
N LEU A 144 -3.44 4.49 -9.48
CA LEU A 144 -3.16 3.16 -10.02
C LEU A 144 -1.75 2.70 -9.62
N PRO A 145 -1.54 1.42 -9.29
CA PRO A 145 -0.20 0.88 -9.03
C PRO A 145 0.63 0.87 -10.32
N ILE A 146 1.82 1.49 -10.28
CA ILE A 146 2.67 1.70 -11.45
C ILE A 146 3.84 0.73 -11.47
N THR A 147 4.62 0.64 -10.37
CA THR A 147 5.77 -0.27 -10.31
C THR A 147 5.30 -1.71 -10.12
N LEU A 148 6.15 -2.66 -10.48
CA LEU A 148 5.85 -4.08 -10.29
C LEU A 148 5.68 -4.43 -8.80
N GLU A 149 6.43 -3.78 -7.91
CA GLU A 149 6.27 -3.94 -6.46
C GLU A 149 4.91 -3.44 -5.99
N GLU A 150 4.46 -2.25 -6.46
CA GLU A 150 3.12 -1.73 -6.15
C GLU A 150 2.03 -2.70 -6.63
N GLN A 151 2.17 -3.21 -7.86
CA GLN A 151 1.23 -4.16 -8.46
C GLN A 151 1.21 -5.49 -7.71
N LEU A 152 2.37 -6.04 -7.35
CA LEU A 152 2.48 -7.29 -6.60
C LEU A 152 1.81 -7.20 -5.23
N ILE A 153 2.05 -6.11 -4.49
CA ILE A 153 1.46 -5.91 -3.18
C ILE A 153 -0.06 -5.69 -3.30
N CYS A 154 -0.50 -4.84 -4.25
CA CYS A 154 -1.91 -4.64 -4.54
C CYS A 154 -2.61 -5.96 -4.90
N PHE A 155 -1.98 -6.81 -5.72
CA PHE A 155 -2.50 -8.12 -6.09
C PHE A 155 -2.57 -9.08 -4.91
N ALA A 156 -1.51 -9.19 -4.12
CA ALA A 156 -1.45 -10.06 -2.94
C ALA A 156 -2.54 -9.73 -1.91
N ASP A 157 -2.84 -8.44 -1.71
CA ASP A 157 -3.91 -7.99 -0.81
C ASP A 157 -5.29 -8.54 -1.18
N LYS A 158 -5.59 -8.77 -2.46
CA LYS A 158 -6.92 -9.22 -2.90
C LYS A 158 -7.29 -10.61 -2.38
N PHE A 159 -6.32 -11.38 -1.94
CA PHE A 159 -6.53 -12.73 -1.41
C PHE A 159 -6.95 -12.76 0.06
N PHE A 160 -6.90 -11.65 0.78
CA PHE A 160 -7.17 -11.59 2.21
C PHE A 160 -8.29 -10.63 2.56
N SER A 161 -8.88 -10.82 3.75
CA SER A 161 -9.91 -9.97 4.31
C SER A 161 -9.55 -9.59 5.75
N LYS A 162 -9.85 -8.35 6.14
CA LYS A 162 -9.69 -7.88 7.52
C LYS A 162 -10.77 -8.38 8.48
N THR A 163 -11.84 -8.97 7.93
CA THR A 163 -12.96 -9.56 8.71
C THR A 163 -12.88 -11.08 8.81
N HIS A 164 -12.02 -11.75 8.01
CA HIS A 164 -11.77 -13.19 8.00
C HIS A 164 -10.27 -13.40 7.87
N LEU A 165 -9.57 -13.19 9.00
CA LEU A 165 -8.10 -13.08 9.03
C LEU A 165 -7.38 -14.44 8.81
N ASP A 166 -8.07 -15.53 9.01
CA ASP A 166 -7.59 -16.91 8.89
C ASP A 166 -7.84 -17.54 7.51
N GLU A 167 -8.51 -16.79 6.60
CA GLU A 167 -8.86 -17.29 5.28
C GLU A 167 -8.05 -16.62 4.17
N GLU A 168 -7.44 -17.45 3.30
CA GLU A 168 -6.92 -17.02 2.00
C GLU A 168 -7.96 -17.35 0.92
N LYS A 169 -8.39 -16.35 0.16
CA LYS A 169 -9.31 -16.54 -0.97
C LYS A 169 -8.62 -17.28 -2.11
N THR A 170 -9.39 -18.10 -2.83
CA THR A 170 -8.94 -18.61 -4.14
C THR A 170 -8.87 -17.47 -5.16
N VAL A 171 -8.18 -17.71 -6.28
CA VAL A 171 -8.10 -16.75 -7.40
C VAL A 171 -9.48 -16.35 -7.88
N GLU A 172 -10.40 -17.34 -8.01
CA GLU A 172 -11.78 -17.13 -8.45
C GLU A 172 -12.57 -16.23 -7.48
N LYS A 173 -12.42 -16.45 -6.16
CA LYS A 173 -13.06 -15.61 -5.14
C LYS A 173 -12.50 -14.19 -5.14
N ALA A 174 -11.17 -14.04 -5.27
CA ALA A 174 -10.53 -12.74 -5.38
C ALA A 174 -10.99 -12.00 -6.64
N ARG A 175 -11.01 -12.67 -7.79
CA ARG A 175 -11.50 -12.17 -9.07
C ARG A 175 -12.96 -11.69 -8.99
N GLN A 176 -13.85 -12.49 -8.40
CA GLN A 176 -15.25 -12.12 -8.17
C GLN A 176 -15.40 -10.88 -7.28
N SER A 177 -14.52 -10.73 -6.30
CA SER A 177 -14.51 -9.55 -5.42
C SER A 177 -14.15 -8.27 -6.19
N ILE A 178 -13.20 -8.35 -7.13
CA ILE A 178 -12.74 -7.22 -7.95
C ILE A 178 -13.77 -6.88 -9.05
N ALA A 179 -14.40 -7.90 -9.66
CA ALA A 179 -15.40 -7.70 -10.73
C ALA A 179 -16.56 -6.77 -10.33
N LYS A 180 -16.85 -6.65 -9.03
CA LYS A 180 -17.89 -5.74 -8.50
C LYS A 180 -17.57 -4.26 -8.69
N TYR A 181 -16.29 -3.90 -8.92
CA TYR A 181 -15.81 -2.53 -9.05
C TYR A 181 -15.51 -2.11 -10.49
N GLY A 182 -15.89 -2.93 -11.47
CA GLY A 182 -15.79 -2.58 -12.89
C GLY A 182 -14.79 -3.42 -13.69
N GLU A 183 -14.90 -3.32 -15.01
CA GLU A 183 -14.13 -4.14 -15.95
C GLU A 183 -12.64 -3.80 -15.99
N GLU A 184 -12.28 -2.53 -15.82
CA GLU A 184 -10.87 -2.12 -15.84
C GLU A 184 -10.07 -2.70 -14.68
N GLY A 185 -10.63 -2.64 -13.47
CA GLY A 185 -10.02 -3.27 -12.30
C GLY A 185 -9.88 -4.78 -12.46
N LEU A 186 -10.90 -5.43 -13.04
CA LEU A 186 -10.88 -6.85 -13.34
C LEU A 186 -9.80 -7.19 -14.38
N SER A 187 -9.69 -6.42 -15.44
CA SER A 187 -8.66 -6.60 -16.48
C SER A 187 -7.24 -6.45 -15.90
N ARG A 188 -7.03 -5.48 -14.97
CA ARG A 188 -5.75 -5.36 -14.25
C ARG A 188 -5.46 -6.60 -13.41
N PHE A 189 -6.43 -7.08 -12.66
CA PHE A 189 -6.30 -8.29 -11.85
C PHE A 189 -5.94 -9.52 -12.70
N ASP A 190 -6.61 -9.72 -13.84
CA ASP A 190 -6.34 -10.85 -14.73
C ASP A 190 -4.92 -10.78 -15.33
N ARG A 191 -4.42 -9.59 -15.66
CA ARG A 191 -3.00 -9.41 -16.06
C ARG A 191 -2.05 -9.78 -14.93
N TRP A 192 -2.36 -9.42 -13.69
CA TRP A 192 -1.53 -9.78 -12.53
C TRP A 192 -1.55 -11.28 -12.25
N CYS A 193 -2.67 -11.98 -12.49
CA CYS A 193 -2.68 -13.43 -12.45
C CYS A 193 -1.68 -14.05 -13.42
N SER A 194 -1.59 -13.52 -14.66
CA SER A 194 -0.63 -14.02 -15.65
C SER A 194 0.83 -13.64 -15.35
N LEU A 195 1.05 -12.63 -14.51
CA LEU A 195 2.38 -12.10 -14.19
C LEU A 195 2.96 -12.72 -12.91
N PHE A 196 2.13 -13.02 -11.92
CA PHE A 196 2.56 -13.39 -10.58
C PHE A 196 2.16 -14.81 -10.14
N LEU A 197 1.38 -15.55 -10.97
CA LEU A 197 0.96 -16.94 -10.71
C LEU A 197 1.43 -17.90 -11.79
#